data_ae76ce42215bd02fd41ad65449cf4f21
#
_entry.id   ae76ce42215bd02fd41ad65449cf4f21
#
_cell.length_a   1.000
_cell.length_b   1.000
_cell.length_c   1.000
_cell.angle_alpha   90.00
_cell.angle_beta   90.00
_cell.angle_gamma   90.00
#
_symmetry.space_group_name_H-M   'P 1'
#
loop_
_entity.id
_entity.type
_entity.pdbx_description
1 polymer ?
#
loop_
_entity_poly.entity_id
_entity_poly.type
_entity_poly.pdbx_seq_one_letter_code
_entity_poly.pdbx_strand_id
1 'polypeptide(L)'
;MTAHTKEKLHGDLPSASSKAASADRKELAAIAFERTRMPMVVTDARKPDLPIVLANKAFLELTGYEAREILGRNCRFLQGPATSPIAVAELRAAIAEEREITVEILNYKRRGEQFWNRLHLSPIHGDDGRILYFFGSQIDMTEYRRIEALEASEHRLLMEVDHRSKNVLAIVDSIVRLSNAEDPALYAAAIQHRVQALARAHSLLAARRWTSISLEELIRQQVAPFAATRAFFSGPDLKMPAPVVQPLALVLHELAVNAAHHGALATAQGRLSISWKPGPSGAGFNIRWQEVGAPTPPKLAKRGFGTVIVGAMVEKQLQGRLEKTWSEEGLLIDIEVPAASSTSA
;
A
#
# COMPACT_ATOMS: atom_id res chain seq x y z
N MET A 1 27.64 44.78 -20.11
CA MET A 1 27.98 44.43 -21.50
C MET A 1 29.00 43.31 -21.46
N THR A 2 28.55 42.08 -21.60
CA THR A 2 29.40 40.91 -21.86
C THR A 2 28.61 39.99 -22.76
N ALA A 3 29.04 39.92 -24.01
CA ALA A 3 28.43 39.11 -25.06
C ALA A 3 28.76 37.64 -24.83
N HIS A 4 27.73 36.79 -24.75
CA HIS A 4 27.86 35.32 -24.83
C HIS A 4 28.00 34.93 -26.31
N THR A 5 29.22 34.57 -26.67
CA THR A 5 29.57 33.96 -27.97
C THR A 5 28.97 32.57 -28.00
N LYS A 6 27.95 32.33 -28.85
CA LYS A 6 27.48 30.98 -29.21
C LYS A 6 28.59 30.37 -30.09
N GLU A 7 29.36 29.47 -29.50
CA GLU A 7 30.19 28.51 -30.25
C GLU A 7 29.28 27.55 -31.01
N LYS A 8 29.23 27.73 -32.34
CA LYS A 8 28.67 26.74 -33.27
C LYS A 8 29.64 25.56 -33.33
N LEU A 9 29.28 24.42 -32.76
CA LEU A 9 29.87 23.12 -33.10
C LEU A 9 29.47 22.75 -34.53
N HIS A 10 30.14 23.37 -35.51
CA HIS A 10 30.20 22.88 -36.87
C HIS A 10 31.53 22.13 -37.01
N GLY A 11 31.52 20.84 -36.78
CA GLY A 11 32.53 19.97 -37.34
C GLY A 11 32.40 20.04 -38.87
N ASP A 12 33.45 20.52 -39.54
CA ASP A 12 33.52 20.51 -40.99
C ASP A 12 33.29 19.11 -41.52
N LEU A 13 32.10 18.88 -42.07
CA LEU A 13 31.80 17.66 -42.82
C LEU A 13 32.73 17.67 -44.04
N PRO A 14 33.57 16.64 -44.23
CA PRO A 14 34.43 16.56 -45.40
C PRO A 14 33.59 16.70 -46.66
N SER A 15 33.94 17.64 -47.53
CA SER A 15 33.24 17.91 -48.76
C SER A 15 33.19 16.64 -49.63
N ALA A 16 32.03 16.07 -49.76
CA ALA A 16 31.83 14.84 -50.54
C ALA A 16 31.63 15.17 -52.01
N SER A 17 32.74 15.41 -52.71
CA SER A 17 32.71 15.63 -54.15
C SER A 17 32.98 14.37 -55.02
N SER A 18 33.06 13.16 -54.44
CA SER A 18 33.21 11.94 -55.19
C SER A 18 32.05 10.98 -54.97
N LYS A 19 31.63 10.26 -56.05
CA LYS A 19 30.63 9.18 -55.95
C LYS A 19 31.06 8.09 -54.99
N ALA A 20 32.35 7.83 -54.79
CA ALA A 20 32.91 6.88 -53.86
C ALA A 20 32.65 7.30 -52.42
N ALA A 21 32.90 8.55 -52.00
CA ALA A 21 32.63 9.05 -50.64
C ALA A 21 31.12 9.04 -50.31
N SER A 22 30.26 9.21 -51.29
CA SER A 22 28.80 9.07 -51.09
C SER A 22 28.35 7.58 -50.91
N ALA A 23 29.02 6.66 -51.62
CA ALA A 23 28.77 5.21 -51.48
C ALA A 23 29.20 4.72 -50.08
N ASP A 24 30.41 5.10 -49.63
CA ASP A 24 30.96 4.78 -48.31
C ASP A 24 30.06 5.28 -47.16
N ARG A 25 29.49 6.50 -47.30
CA ARG A 25 28.54 7.04 -46.29
C ARG A 25 27.24 6.25 -46.24
N LYS A 26 26.71 5.87 -47.37
CA LYS A 26 25.47 5.04 -47.44
C LYS A 26 25.70 3.67 -46.80
N GLU A 27 26.83 3.06 -47.09
CA GLU A 27 27.20 1.76 -46.51
C GLU A 27 27.40 1.89 -45.00
N LEU A 28 28.12 2.91 -44.53
CA LEU A 28 28.30 3.15 -43.09
C LEU A 28 26.98 3.39 -42.37
N ALA A 29 26.06 4.18 -42.95
CA ALA A 29 24.75 4.45 -42.38
C ALA A 29 23.92 3.17 -42.29
N ALA A 30 23.96 2.31 -43.32
CA ALA A 30 23.26 1.02 -43.31
C ALA A 30 23.83 0.06 -42.23
N ILE A 31 25.16 -0.02 -42.13
CA ILE A 31 25.83 -0.81 -41.09
C ILE A 31 25.49 -0.26 -39.69
N ALA A 32 25.53 1.06 -39.50
CA ALA A 32 25.21 1.68 -38.22
C ALA A 32 23.75 1.40 -37.79
N PHE A 33 22.80 1.53 -38.73
CA PHE A 33 21.39 1.19 -38.48
C PHE A 33 21.22 -0.28 -38.11
N GLU A 34 21.82 -1.19 -38.85
CA GLU A 34 21.67 -2.64 -38.67
C GLU A 34 22.36 -3.14 -37.39
N ARG A 35 23.54 -2.60 -37.04
CA ARG A 35 24.34 -3.07 -35.90
C ARG A 35 24.06 -2.35 -34.58
N THR A 36 23.30 -1.25 -34.57
CA THR A 36 22.93 -0.62 -33.29
C THR A 36 22.09 -1.57 -32.44
N ARG A 37 22.28 -1.48 -31.11
CA ARG A 37 21.50 -2.24 -30.14
C ARG A 37 20.11 -1.63 -29.86
N MET A 38 19.88 -0.40 -30.32
CA MET A 38 18.59 0.25 -30.19
C MET A 38 17.63 -0.32 -31.23
N PRO A 39 16.49 -0.87 -30.85
CA PRO A 39 15.46 -1.33 -31.77
C PRO A 39 14.93 -0.16 -32.59
N MET A 40 15.01 -0.25 -33.91
CA MET A 40 14.64 0.83 -34.83
C MET A 40 13.85 0.31 -36.02
N VAL A 41 12.90 1.13 -36.47
CA VAL A 41 12.04 0.87 -37.63
C VAL A 41 11.83 2.14 -38.44
N VAL A 42 11.73 2.02 -39.75
CA VAL A 42 11.38 3.12 -40.65
C VAL A 42 10.12 2.73 -41.43
N THR A 43 9.16 3.64 -41.50
CA THR A 43 7.93 3.46 -42.28
C THR A 43 7.84 4.49 -43.40
N ASP A 44 7.27 4.14 -44.54
CA ASP A 44 7.10 5.00 -45.68
C ASP A 44 5.81 5.83 -45.55
N ALA A 45 5.98 7.14 -45.32
CA ALA A 45 4.85 8.06 -45.13
C ALA A 45 4.08 8.37 -46.42
N ARG A 46 4.67 8.09 -47.58
CA ARG A 46 4.04 8.32 -48.91
C ARG A 46 3.08 7.21 -49.30
N LYS A 47 3.13 6.10 -48.62
CA LYS A 47 2.29 4.92 -48.91
C LYS A 47 1.10 4.81 -47.98
N PRO A 48 -0.05 4.35 -48.44
CA PRO A 48 -1.17 4.04 -47.58
C PRO A 48 -0.74 3.12 -46.42
N ASP A 49 -1.28 3.37 -45.26
CA ASP A 49 -1.08 2.58 -44.05
C ASP A 49 0.34 2.59 -43.47
N LEU A 50 1.21 3.47 -43.91
CA LEU A 50 2.56 3.67 -43.36
C LEU A 50 3.35 2.35 -43.17
N PRO A 51 3.59 1.60 -44.27
CA PRO A 51 4.22 0.29 -44.18
C PRO A 51 5.69 0.40 -43.73
N ILE A 52 6.15 -0.56 -42.94
CA ILE A 52 7.54 -0.71 -42.57
C ILE A 52 8.38 -0.97 -43.83
N VAL A 53 9.41 -0.18 -44.04
CA VAL A 53 10.36 -0.36 -45.14
C VAL A 53 11.73 -0.80 -44.67
N LEU A 54 12.11 -0.46 -43.39
CA LEU A 54 13.33 -0.92 -42.76
C LEU A 54 13.04 -1.27 -41.27
N ALA A 55 13.66 -2.33 -40.81
CA ALA A 55 13.72 -2.69 -39.41
C ALA A 55 15.09 -3.30 -39.14
N ASN A 56 15.76 -2.86 -38.08
CA ASN A 56 17.07 -3.38 -37.76
C ASN A 56 16.99 -4.68 -36.94
N LYS A 57 18.13 -5.36 -36.80
CA LYS A 57 18.23 -6.62 -36.06
C LYS A 57 17.69 -6.50 -34.62
N ALA A 58 18.00 -5.41 -33.92
CA ALA A 58 17.54 -5.21 -32.55
C ALA A 58 16.00 -5.12 -32.45
N PHE A 59 15.32 -4.53 -33.45
CA PHE A 59 13.85 -4.50 -33.49
C PHE A 59 13.27 -5.90 -33.68
N LEU A 60 13.88 -6.70 -34.55
CA LEU A 60 13.44 -8.10 -34.78
C LEU A 60 13.65 -8.94 -33.51
N GLU A 61 14.78 -8.79 -32.84
CA GLU A 61 15.09 -9.48 -31.59
C GLU A 61 14.13 -9.08 -30.46
N LEU A 62 13.83 -7.79 -30.29
CA LEU A 62 12.89 -7.28 -29.30
C LEU A 62 11.49 -7.85 -29.51
N THR A 63 11.00 -7.78 -30.77
CA THR A 63 9.60 -8.12 -31.08
C THR A 63 9.37 -9.60 -31.34
N GLY A 64 10.44 -10.34 -31.68
CA GLY A 64 10.40 -11.77 -32.02
C GLY A 64 9.84 -12.08 -33.39
N TYR A 65 9.63 -11.07 -34.25
CA TYR A 65 9.18 -11.24 -35.61
C TYR A 65 10.35 -11.36 -36.57
N GLU A 66 10.17 -12.06 -37.68
CA GLU A 66 11.12 -12.08 -38.78
C GLU A 66 10.87 -10.90 -39.73
N ALA A 67 11.92 -10.40 -40.41
CA ALA A 67 11.80 -9.27 -41.34
C ALA A 67 10.71 -9.48 -42.40
N ARG A 68 10.62 -10.68 -42.95
CA ARG A 68 9.59 -11.05 -43.96
C ARG A 68 8.15 -10.98 -43.43
N GLU A 69 7.95 -11.03 -42.12
CA GLU A 69 6.63 -10.99 -41.50
C GLU A 69 6.14 -9.56 -41.25
N ILE A 70 7.07 -8.60 -41.17
CA ILE A 70 6.75 -7.22 -40.81
C ILE A 70 6.96 -6.20 -41.91
N LEU A 71 7.87 -6.46 -42.84
CA LEU A 71 8.07 -5.56 -43.99
C LEU A 71 6.77 -5.43 -44.80
N GLY A 72 6.40 -4.23 -45.16
CA GLY A 72 5.15 -3.90 -45.84
C GLY A 72 3.93 -3.80 -44.92
N ARG A 73 4.05 -4.06 -43.62
CA ARG A 73 2.93 -3.96 -42.67
C ARG A 73 3.06 -2.67 -41.85
N ASN A 74 1.94 -2.23 -41.30
CA ASN A 74 1.94 -1.13 -40.32
C ASN A 74 2.30 -1.66 -38.93
N CYS A 75 3.06 -0.84 -38.13
CA CYS A 75 3.51 -1.20 -36.79
C CYS A 75 2.40 -1.52 -35.78
N ARG A 76 1.13 -1.21 -36.10
CA ARG A 76 -0.01 -1.53 -35.20
C ARG A 76 -0.18 -3.02 -34.92
N PHE A 77 0.50 -3.92 -35.66
CA PHE A 77 0.52 -5.34 -35.31
C PHE A 77 1.10 -5.66 -33.95
N LEU A 78 1.86 -4.72 -33.36
CA LEU A 78 2.36 -4.81 -31.98
C LEU A 78 1.29 -4.42 -30.93
N GLN A 79 0.15 -3.88 -31.35
CA GLN A 79 -0.95 -3.54 -30.43
C GLN A 79 -1.81 -4.76 -30.13
N GLY A 80 -2.47 -4.74 -28.96
CA GLY A 80 -3.31 -5.84 -28.52
C GLY A 80 -4.37 -5.39 -27.51
N PRO A 81 -5.09 -6.34 -26.86
CA PRO A 81 -6.27 -6.03 -26.06
C PRO A 81 -6.02 -5.05 -24.89
N ALA A 82 -4.84 -5.07 -24.27
CA ALA A 82 -4.50 -4.18 -23.17
C ALA A 82 -3.74 -2.92 -23.62
N THR A 83 -3.55 -2.69 -24.91
CA THR A 83 -2.94 -1.46 -25.42
C THR A 83 -3.86 -0.27 -25.16
N SER A 84 -3.35 0.79 -24.53
CA SER A 84 -4.11 1.99 -24.20
C SER A 84 -4.67 2.70 -25.42
N PRO A 85 -6.00 2.87 -25.55
CA PRO A 85 -6.60 3.64 -26.64
C PRO A 85 -6.15 5.10 -26.65
N ILE A 86 -5.82 5.68 -25.49
CA ILE A 86 -5.32 7.05 -25.35
C ILE A 86 -3.95 7.16 -26.01
N ALA A 87 -3.01 6.27 -25.69
CA ALA A 87 -1.67 6.27 -26.30
C ALA A 87 -1.74 6.06 -27.82
N VAL A 88 -2.66 5.22 -28.29
CA VAL A 88 -2.90 5.03 -29.73
C VAL A 88 -3.46 6.30 -30.39
N ALA A 89 -4.36 7.03 -29.73
CA ALA A 89 -4.91 8.27 -30.22
C ALA A 89 -3.82 9.38 -30.30
N GLU A 90 -2.97 9.49 -29.28
CA GLU A 90 -1.84 10.42 -29.29
C GLU A 90 -0.85 10.15 -30.43
N LEU A 91 -0.52 8.88 -30.67
CA LEU A 91 0.32 8.48 -31.80
C LEU A 91 -0.31 8.87 -33.14
N ARG A 92 -1.63 8.63 -33.31
CA ARG A 92 -2.33 9.00 -34.53
C ARG A 92 -2.34 10.51 -34.75
N ALA A 93 -2.55 11.29 -33.72
CA ALA A 93 -2.53 12.74 -33.80
C ALA A 93 -1.13 13.24 -34.21
N ALA A 94 -0.07 12.74 -33.56
CA ALA A 94 1.31 13.11 -33.89
C ALA A 94 1.70 12.75 -35.33
N ILE A 95 1.25 11.60 -35.84
CA ILE A 95 1.46 11.18 -37.23
C ILE A 95 0.72 12.11 -38.20
N ALA A 96 -0.54 12.44 -37.89
CA ALA A 96 -1.34 13.35 -38.74
C ALA A 96 -0.80 14.77 -38.76
N GLU A 97 -0.20 15.24 -37.68
CA GLU A 97 0.42 16.55 -37.52
C GLU A 97 1.89 16.58 -37.96
N GLU A 98 2.44 15.46 -38.44
CA GLU A 98 3.83 15.28 -38.83
C GLU A 98 4.84 15.77 -37.75
N ARG A 99 4.52 15.52 -36.48
CA ARG A 99 5.33 15.95 -35.34
C ARG A 99 5.99 14.78 -34.63
N GLU A 100 7.10 15.09 -33.99
CA GLU A 100 7.80 14.19 -33.08
C GLU A 100 6.97 13.88 -31.83
N ILE A 101 7.02 12.64 -31.35
CA ILE A 101 6.37 12.21 -30.13
C ILE A 101 7.20 11.12 -29.41
N THR A 102 7.16 11.16 -28.09
CA THR A 102 7.59 10.03 -27.25
C THR A 102 6.39 9.57 -26.42
N VAL A 103 6.05 8.29 -26.52
CA VAL A 103 4.91 7.71 -25.81
C VAL A 103 5.27 6.35 -25.22
N GLU A 104 4.76 6.04 -24.05
CA GLU A 104 4.84 4.70 -23.49
C GLU A 104 3.57 3.93 -23.80
N ILE A 105 3.72 2.83 -24.49
CA ILE A 105 2.62 2.01 -25.00
C ILE A 105 2.86 0.54 -24.71
N LEU A 106 1.83 -0.16 -24.26
CA LEU A 106 1.89 -1.61 -24.10
C LEU A 106 1.78 -2.28 -25.45
N ASN A 107 2.80 -3.03 -25.82
CA ASN A 107 2.89 -3.79 -27.04
C ASN A 107 2.97 -5.29 -26.77
N TYR A 108 2.84 -6.08 -27.84
CA TYR A 108 2.84 -7.54 -27.82
C TYR A 108 3.89 -8.06 -28.81
N LYS A 109 4.77 -8.95 -28.31
CA LYS A 109 5.71 -9.69 -29.15
C LYS A 109 4.97 -10.77 -29.95
N ARG A 110 5.63 -11.37 -30.92
CA ARG A 110 5.05 -12.39 -31.82
C ARG A 110 4.35 -13.54 -31.07
N ARG A 111 4.85 -13.94 -29.89
CA ARG A 111 4.29 -15.03 -29.07
C ARG A 111 3.20 -14.57 -28.09
N GLY A 112 2.76 -13.32 -28.18
CA GLY A 112 1.75 -12.75 -27.29
C GLY A 112 2.30 -12.22 -25.95
N GLU A 113 3.60 -12.27 -25.74
CA GLU A 113 4.24 -11.69 -24.57
C GLU A 113 4.10 -10.16 -24.58
N GLN A 114 3.65 -9.58 -23.47
CA GLN A 114 3.50 -8.15 -23.33
C GLN A 114 4.84 -7.50 -22.96
N PHE A 115 5.10 -6.31 -23.52
CA PHE A 115 6.21 -5.46 -23.14
C PHE A 115 5.82 -3.98 -23.17
N TRP A 116 6.34 -3.21 -22.23
CA TRP A 116 6.18 -1.76 -22.23
C TRP A 116 7.20 -1.14 -23.14
N ASN A 117 6.72 -0.51 -24.19
CA ASN A 117 7.53 0.12 -25.21
C ASN A 117 7.51 1.64 -25.02
N ARG A 118 8.66 2.25 -24.74
CA ARG A 118 8.84 3.70 -24.89
C ARG A 118 9.22 3.92 -26.36
N LEU A 119 8.22 4.30 -27.14
CA LEU A 119 8.33 4.58 -28.56
C LEU A 119 8.64 6.07 -28.75
N HIS A 120 9.75 6.38 -29.40
CA HIS A 120 10.04 7.69 -29.94
C HIS A 120 9.85 7.64 -31.45
N LEU A 121 9.02 8.54 -31.96
CA LEU A 121 8.65 8.62 -33.38
C LEU A 121 9.00 10.02 -33.91
N SER A 122 9.77 10.10 -35.00
CA SER A 122 10.17 11.35 -35.65
C SER A 122 9.86 11.32 -37.13
N PRO A 123 9.28 12.40 -37.71
CA PRO A 123 9.11 12.54 -39.14
C PRO A 123 10.43 12.83 -39.82
N ILE A 124 10.63 12.31 -41.04
CA ILE A 124 11.77 12.60 -41.93
C ILE A 124 11.21 13.25 -43.18
N HIS A 125 11.60 14.50 -43.40
CA HIS A 125 11.18 15.30 -44.54
C HIS A 125 12.27 15.30 -45.65
N GLY A 126 11.85 15.43 -46.89
CA GLY A 126 12.73 15.67 -48.02
C GLY A 126 13.16 17.12 -48.13
N ASP A 127 14.02 17.40 -49.10
CA ASP A 127 14.54 18.78 -49.39
C ASP A 127 13.40 19.72 -49.81
N ASP A 128 12.27 19.19 -50.26
CA ASP A 128 11.07 19.93 -50.65
C ASP A 128 10.10 20.18 -49.49
N GLY A 129 10.49 19.80 -48.27
CA GLY A 129 9.68 19.92 -47.03
C GLY A 129 8.56 18.91 -46.89
N ARG A 130 8.37 17.98 -47.83
CA ARG A 130 7.36 16.94 -47.76
C ARG A 130 7.84 15.77 -46.90
N ILE A 131 6.92 15.18 -46.13
CA ILE A 131 7.26 13.98 -45.35
C ILE A 131 7.57 12.82 -46.30
N LEU A 132 8.67 12.13 -46.02
CA LEU A 132 9.06 10.92 -46.73
C LEU A 132 8.88 9.66 -45.88
N TYR A 133 9.29 9.72 -44.63
CA TYR A 133 9.31 8.57 -43.73
C TYR A 133 9.01 8.99 -42.29
N PHE A 134 8.61 8.04 -41.48
CA PHE A 134 8.73 8.14 -40.04
C PHE A 134 9.82 7.19 -39.55
N PHE A 135 10.65 7.69 -38.65
CA PHE A 135 11.63 6.91 -37.93
C PHE A 135 11.11 6.63 -36.53
N GLY A 136 11.11 5.37 -36.13
CA GLY A 136 10.71 4.93 -34.79
C GLY A 136 11.87 4.24 -34.08
N SER A 137 12.20 4.68 -32.87
CA SER A 137 13.07 3.93 -31.96
C SER A 137 12.31 3.46 -30.74
N GLN A 138 12.68 2.29 -30.20
CA GLN A 138 11.99 1.65 -29.10
C GLN A 138 12.94 1.36 -27.95
N ILE A 139 12.43 1.46 -26.73
CA ILE A 139 13.09 1.03 -25.52
C ILE A 139 12.13 0.13 -24.73
N ASP A 140 12.53 -1.12 -24.46
CA ASP A 140 11.78 -2.01 -23.58
C ASP A 140 11.92 -1.52 -22.13
N MET A 141 10.82 -1.02 -21.56
CA MET A 141 10.74 -0.50 -20.20
C MET A 141 10.16 -1.53 -19.22
N THR A 142 9.95 -2.77 -19.65
CA THR A 142 9.23 -3.79 -18.87
C THR A 142 9.92 -4.07 -17.54
N GLU A 143 11.22 -4.33 -17.57
CA GLU A 143 12.00 -4.57 -16.34
C GLU A 143 12.11 -3.32 -15.47
N TYR A 144 12.27 -2.14 -16.07
CA TYR A 144 12.32 -0.89 -15.34
C TYR A 144 11.02 -0.65 -14.56
N ARG A 145 9.86 -0.78 -15.21
CA ARG A 145 8.54 -0.66 -14.56
C ARG A 145 8.30 -1.72 -13.48
N ARG A 146 8.83 -2.91 -13.68
CA ARG A 146 8.75 -3.98 -12.69
C ARG A 146 9.54 -3.62 -11.43
N ILE A 147 10.75 -3.09 -11.60
CA ILE A 147 11.59 -2.64 -10.48
C ILE A 147 10.90 -1.48 -9.75
N GLU A 148 10.43 -0.46 -10.44
CA GLU A 148 9.69 0.66 -9.81
C GLU A 148 8.47 0.19 -9.02
N ALA A 149 7.69 -0.75 -9.59
CA ALA A 149 6.52 -1.30 -8.90
C ALA A 149 6.91 -2.09 -7.64
N LEU A 150 8.04 -2.82 -7.67
CA LEU A 150 8.56 -3.55 -6.53
C LEU A 150 9.04 -2.60 -5.43
N GLU A 151 9.83 -1.57 -5.78
CA GLU A 151 10.31 -0.55 -4.85
C GLU A 151 9.16 0.22 -4.21
N ALA A 152 8.14 0.60 -5.00
CA ALA A 152 6.94 1.25 -4.48
C ALA A 152 6.14 0.34 -3.54
N SER A 153 6.14 -0.98 -3.79
CA SER A 153 5.52 -1.96 -2.90
C SER A 153 6.29 -2.12 -1.60
N GLU A 154 7.62 -2.25 -1.69
CA GLU A 154 8.51 -2.33 -0.53
C GLU A 154 8.38 -1.09 0.36
N HIS A 155 8.43 0.10 -0.24
CA HIS A 155 8.27 1.35 0.49
C HIS A 155 6.93 1.41 1.25
N ARG A 156 5.83 0.99 0.62
CA ARG A 156 4.51 0.92 1.30
C ARG A 156 4.52 -0.03 2.49
N LEU A 157 5.16 -1.20 2.35
CA LEU A 157 5.29 -2.16 3.46
C LEU A 157 6.11 -1.58 4.62
N LEU A 158 7.22 -0.91 4.33
CA LEU A 158 8.05 -0.25 5.35
C LEU A 158 7.27 0.84 6.08
N MET A 159 6.51 1.68 5.37
CA MET A 159 5.65 2.71 5.98
C MET A 159 4.58 2.09 6.88
N GLU A 160 3.99 0.97 6.48
CA GLU A 160 3.01 0.26 7.29
C GLU A 160 3.63 -0.30 8.58
N VAL A 161 4.83 -0.89 8.49
CA VAL A 161 5.58 -1.38 9.67
C VAL A 161 5.93 -0.23 10.61
N ASP A 162 6.43 0.89 10.10
CA ASP A 162 6.76 2.08 10.90
C ASP A 162 5.53 2.63 11.64
N HIS A 163 4.41 2.77 10.93
CA HIS A 163 3.15 3.22 11.54
C HIS A 163 2.67 2.27 12.64
N ARG A 164 2.74 0.95 12.42
CA ARG A 164 2.38 -0.04 13.43
C ARG A 164 3.30 0.02 14.66
N SER A 165 4.61 0.17 14.43
CA SER A 165 5.59 0.31 15.51
C SER A 165 5.32 1.55 16.35
N LYS A 166 5.04 2.68 15.74
CA LYS A 166 4.66 3.93 16.42
C LYS A 166 3.41 3.76 17.28
N ASN A 167 2.40 3.05 16.80
CA ASN A 167 1.18 2.78 17.54
C ASN A 167 1.44 1.93 18.81
N VAL A 168 2.26 0.88 18.68
CA VAL A 168 2.65 0.06 19.84
C VAL A 168 3.43 0.90 20.85
N LEU A 169 4.40 1.68 20.41
CA LEU A 169 5.19 2.56 21.28
C LEU A 169 4.33 3.61 21.98
N ALA A 170 3.33 4.18 21.32
CA ALA A 170 2.39 5.12 21.93
C ALA A 170 1.55 4.48 23.05
N ILE A 171 1.16 3.21 22.88
CA ILE A 171 0.47 2.46 23.95
C ILE A 171 1.43 2.18 25.09
N VAL A 172 2.68 1.78 24.82
CA VAL A 172 3.70 1.53 25.84
C VAL A 172 4.02 2.83 26.63
N ASP A 173 4.19 3.96 25.95
CA ASP A 173 4.35 5.27 26.60
C ASP A 173 3.16 5.60 27.51
N SER A 174 1.95 5.33 27.04
CA SER A 174 0.73 5.52 27.84
C SER A 174 0.71 4.58 29.06
N ILE A 175 1.15 3.33 28.93
CA ILE A 175 1.26 2.38 30.05
C ILE A 175 2.24 2.93 31.09
N VAL A 176 3.43 3.36 30.69
CA VAL A 176 4.44 3.87 31.60
C VAL A 176 3.97 5.15 32.27
N ARG A 177 3.45 6.11 31.51
CA ARG A 177 3.06 7.44 31.98
C ARG A 177 1.82 7.41 32.89
N LEU A 178 0.86 6.54 32.63
CA LEU A 178 -0.39 6.41 33.37
C LEU A 178 -0.30 5.37 34.51
N SER A 179 0.79 4.60 34.57
CA SER A 179 1.06 3.73 35.73
C SER A 179 1.67 4.56 36.85
N ASN A 180 1.17 4.37 38.07
CA ASN A 180 1.73 4.94 39.28
C ASN A 180 1.48 3.97 40.44
N ALA A 181 2.43 3.84 41.35
CA ALA A 181 2.30 3.16 42.62
C ALA A 181 3.33 3.75 43.56
N GLU A 182 2.99 3.83 44.86
CA GLU A 182 3.92 4.32 45.87
C GLU A 182 5.07 3.32 46.10
N ASP A 183 4.79 2.02 45.93
CA ASP A 183 5.79 0.96 46.03
C ASP A 183 6.38 0.67 44.62
N PRO A 184 7.74 0.78 44.46
CA PRO A 184 8.41 0.47 43.18
C PRO A 184 8.20 -0.95 42.69
N ALA A 185 8.05 -1.95 43.55
CA ALA A 185 7.82 -3.32 43.15
C ALA A 185 6.41 -3.51 42.54
N LEU A 186 5.40 -2.89 43.17
CA LEU A 186 4.03 -2.89 42.65
C LEU A 186 3.92 -2.13 41.32
N TYR A 187 4.67 -1.02 41.17
CA TYR A 187 4.76 -0.28 39.92
C TYR A 187 5.33 -1.15 38.79
N ALA A 188 6.48 -1.80 39.04
CA ALA A 188 7.13 -2.66 38.06
C ALA A 188 6.23 -3.83 37.64
N ALA A 189 5.58 -4.49 38.62
CA ALA A 189 4.66 -5.59 38.35
C ALA A 189 3.45 -5.13 37.49
N ALA A 190 2.87 -3.96 37.81
CA ALA A 190 1.75 -3.41 37.04
C ALA A 190 2.14 -3.14 35.58
N ILE A 191 3.31 -2.53 35.33
CA ILE A 191 3.82 -2.31 33.96
C ILE A 191 4.05 -3.64 33.26
N GLN A 192 4.70 -4.61 33.92
CA GLN A 192 4.98 -5.91 33.34
C GLN A 192 3.71 -6.64 32.90
N HIS A 193 2.66 -6.66 33.71
CA HIS A 193 1.39 -7.30 33.38
C HIS A 193 0.70 -6.64 32.17
N ARG A 194 0.74 -5.30 32.08
CA ARG A 194 0.19 -4.53 30.97
C ARG A 194 0.94 -4.77 29.66
N VAL A 195 2.27 -4.77 29.73
CA VAL A 195 3.12 -5.09 28.56
C VAL A 195 2.88 -6.54 28.09
N GLN A 196 2.69 -7.49 29.02
CA GLN A 196 2.35 -8.88 28.68
C GLN A 196 0.97 -8.96 28.02
N ALA A 197 -0.03 -8.20 28.49
CA ALA A 197 -1.36 -8.16 27.86
C ALA A 197 -1.28 -7.62 26.44
N LEU A 198 -0.50 -6.55 26.23
CA LEU A 198 -0.23 -5.99 24.92
C LEU A 198 0.51 -6.98 24.01
N ALA A 199 1.52 -7.68 24.52
CA ALA A 199 2.28 -8.70 23.77
C ALA A 199 1.41 -9.87 23.33
N ARG A 200 0.47 -10.33 24.16
CA ARG A 200 -0.52 -11.38 23.77
C ARG A 200 -1.40 -10.91 22.65
N ALA A 201 -1.93 -9.68 22.71
CA ALA A 201 -2.75 -9.11 21.64
C ALA A 201 -1.95 -8.92 20.34
N HIS A 202 -0.69 -8.51 20.44
CA HIS A 202 0.23 -8.40 19.31
C HIS A 202 0.47 -9.76 18.63
N SER A 203 0.75 -10.80 19.41
CA SER A 203 0.95 -12.17 18.91
C SER A 203 -0.30 -12.70 18.21
N LEU A 204 -1.49 -12.39 18.73
CA LEU A 204 -2.77 -12.76 18.12
C LEU A 204 -2.93 -12.09 16.73
N LEU A 205 -2.61 -10.79 16.63
CA LEU A 205 -2.60 -10.05 15.37
C LEU A 205 -1.61 -10.64 14.36
N ALA A 206 -0.38 -10.95 14.82
CA ALA A 206 0.66 -11.52 13.98
C ALA A 206 0.25 -12.89 13.42
N ALA A 207 -0.33 -13.78 14.26
CA ALA A 207 -0.83 -15.08 13.84
C ALA A 207 -1.95 -14.98 12.77
N ARG A 208 -2.73 -13.92 12.78
CA ARG A 208 -3.78 -13.62 11.81
C ARG A 208 -3.34 -12.72 10.66
N ARG A 209 -2.02 -12.56 10.45
CA ARG A 209 -1.43 -11.70 9.42
C ARG A 209 -2.00 -10.27 9.42
N TRP A 210 -2.27 -9.74 10.62
CA TRP A 210 -2.79 -8.38 10.83
C TRP A 210 -4.14 -8.09 10.15
N THR A 211 -4.94 -9.11 9.94
CA THR A 211 -6.31 -8.98 9.48
C THR A 211 -7.26 -8.70 10.66
N SER A 212 -8.53 -9.03 10.51
CA SER A 212 -9.51 -8.89 11.59
C SER A 212 -9.40 -10.05 12.61
N ILE A 213 -9.69 -9.76 13.86
CA ILE A 213 -9.73 -10.71 14.99
C ILE A 213 -11.14 -10.78 15.55
N SER A 214 -11.58 -11.98 15.99
CA SER A 214 -12.84 -12.14 16.69
C SER A 214 -12.81 -11.45 18.05
N LEU A 215 -13.85 -10.68 18.36
CA LEU A 215 -14.01 -10.03 19.66
C LEU A 215 -14.08 -11.06 20.79
N GLU A 216 -14.75 -12.17 20.56
CA GLU A 216 -14.80 -13.28 21.51
C GLU A 216 -13.41 -13.84 21.82
N GLU A 217 -12.59 -14.07 20.79
CA GLU A 217 -11.23 -14.60 20.94
C GLU A 217 -10.38 -13.66 21.80
N LEU A 218 -10.46 -12.35 21.57
CA LEU A 218 -9.75 -11.36 22.38
C LEU A 218 -10.24 -11.33 23.82
N ILE A 219 -11.56 -11.28 24.04
CA ILE A 219 -12.15 -11.27 25.39
C ILE A 219 -11.70 -12.51 26.17
N ARG A 220 -11.83 -13.69 25.58
CA ARG A 220 -11.41 -14.94 26.24
C ARG A 220 -9.93 -14.92 26.58
N GLN A 221 -9.07 -14.48 25.67
CA GLN A 221 -7.62 -14.42 25.90
C GLN A 221 -7.23 -13.50 27.07
N GLN A 222 -7.93 -12.35 27.22
CA GLN A 222 -7.58 -11.38 28.26
C GLN A 222 -8.23 -11.68 29.60
N VAL A 223 -9.41 -12.28 29.63
CA VAL A 223 -10.24 -12.46 30.83
C VAL A 223 -10.13 -13.85 31.45
N ALA A 224 -10.03 -14.91 30.64
CA ALA A 224 -10.00 -16.29 31.15
C ALA A 224 -8.94 -16.56 32.24
N PRO A 225 -7.72 -15.99 32.18
CA PRO A 225 -6.72 -16.19 33.23
C PRO A 225 -7.15 -15.74 34.65
N PHE A 226 -8.12 -14.83 34.74
CA PHE A 226 -8.59 -14.26 36.01
C PHE A 226 -9.91 -14.87 36.49
N ALA A 227 -10.73 -15.37 35.58
CA ALA A 227 -12.13 -15.68 35.88
C ALA A 227 -12.46 -17.17 36.03
N ALA A 228 -11.56 -18.07 35.58
CA ALA A 228 -11.75 -19.52 35.55
C ALA A 228 -13.16 -19.89 35.00
N THR A 229 -14.00 -20.51 35.83
CA THR A 229 -15.37 -20.97 35.48
C THR A 229 -16.45 -19.93 35.80
N ARG A 230 -16.09 -18.76 36.35
CA ARG A 230 -17.05 -17.75 36.84
C ARG A 230 -17.32 -16.61 35.86
N ALA A 231 -16.72 -16.64 34.64
CA ALA A 231 -17.00 -15.69 33.58
C ALA A 231 -17.88 -16.32 32.49
N PHE A 232 -18.88 -15.57 32.07
CA PHE A 232 -19.83 -15.94 31.01
C PHE A 232 -19.67 -14.96 29.85
N PHE A 233 -19.61 -15.50 28.64
CA PHE A 233 -19.37 -14.71 27.42
C PHE A 233 -20.53 -14.95 26.45
N SER A 234 -21.12 -13.88 25.92
CA SER A 234 -22.22 -13.98 24.95
C SER A 234 -22.24 -12.82 23.96
N GLY A 235 -22.40 -13.15 22.68
CA GLY A 235 -22.50 -12.16 21.60
C GLY A 235 -22.40 -12.81 20.23
N PRO A 236 -22.71 -12.10 19.16
CA PRO A 236 -22.55 -12.58 17.80
C PRO A 236 -21.06 -12.69 17.41
N ASP A 237 -20.77 -13.47 16.36
CA ASP A 237 -19.43 -13.45 15.76
C ASP A 237 -19.17 -12.06 15.16
N LEU A 238 -18.29 -11.31 15.82
CA LEU A 238 -17.94 -9.94 15.47
C LEU A 238 -16.43 -9.84 15.30
N LYS A 239 -16.00 -9.35 14.13
CA LYS A 239 -14.59 -9.16 13.80
C LYS A 239 -14.18 -7.70 13.97
N MET A 240 -13.04 -7.49 14.60
CA MET A 240 -12.47 -6.15 14.82
C MET A 240 -11.28 -5.91 13.92
N PRO A 241 -11.10 -4.69 13.41
CA PRO A 241 -9.90 -4.30 12.66
C PRO A 241 -8.68 -4.21 13.59
N ALA A 242 -7.49 -4.46 13.05
CA ALA A 242 -6.23 -4.50 13.80
C ALA A 242 -5.96 -3.30 14.73
N PRO A 243 -6.25 -2.02 14.37
CA PRO A 243 -5.99 -0.88 15.24
C PRO A 243 -6.78 -0.89 16.56
N VAL A 244 -7.94 -1.56 16.60
CA VAL A 244 -8.81 -1.64 17.79
C VAL A 244 -8.32 -2.67 18.78
N VAL A 245 -7.63 -3.71 18.33
CA VAL A 245 -7.31 -4.91 19.12
C VAL A 245 -6.43 -4.62 20.32
N GLN A 246 -5.33 -3.91 20.14
CA GLN A 246 -4.36 -3.66 21.19
C GLN A 246 -4.87 -2.72 22.30
N PRO A 247 -5.50 -1.57 21.99
CA PRO A 247 -6.11 -0.73 23.03
C PRO A 247 -7.22 -1.48 23.79
N LEU A 248 -8.07 -2.23 23.07
CA LEU A 248 -9.15 -2.98 23.69
C LEU A 248 -8.63 -4.13 24.58
N ALA A 249 -7.55 -4.81 24.15
CA ALA A 249 -6.90 -5.84 24.98
C ALA A 249 -6.46 -5.29 26.32
N LEU A 250 -5.89 -4.09 26.34
CA LEU A 250 -5.47 -3.45 27.58
C LEU A 250 -6.67 -3.06 28.46
N VAL A 251 -7.75 -2.54 27.86
CA VAL A 251 -9.02 -2.27 28.58
C VAL A 251 -9.56 -3.53 29.24
N LEU A 252 -9.70 -4.62 28.47
CA LEU A 252 -10.21 -5.89 28.98
C LEU A 252 -9.32 -6.48 30.09
N HIS A 253 -8.00 -6.36 29.93
CA HIS A 253 -7.05 -6.81 30.93
C HIS A 253 -7.21 -6.03 32.24
N GLU A 254 -7.25 -4.69 32.20
CA GLU A 254 -7.43 -3.86 33.40
C GLU A 254 -8.77 -4.13 34.10
N LEU A 255 -9.85 -4.31 33.33
CA LEU A 255 -11.16 -4.67 33.89
C LEU A 255 -11.12 -6.06 34.57
N ALA A 256 -10.43 -7.03 33.95
CA ALA A 256 -10.28 -8.38 34.51
C ALA A 256 -9.44 -8.38 35.79
N VAL A 257 -8.34 -7.61 35.81
CA VAL A 257 -7.53 -7.43 37.02
C VAL A 257 -8.34 -6.77 38.13
N ASN A 258 -9.10 -5.72 37.81
CA ASN A 258 -9.95 -5.03 38.78
C ASN A 258 -11.04 -5.98 39.35
N ALA A 259 -11.69 -6.78 38.49
CA ALA A 259 -12.68 -7.76 38.92
C ALA A 259 -12.09 -8.83 39.86
N ALA A 260 -10.84 -9.26 39.57
CA ALA A 260 -10.14 -10.27 40.35
C ALA A 260 -9.67 -9.77 41.73
N HIS A 261 -9.22 -8.50 41.82
CA HIS A 261 -8.65 -7.96 43.05
C HIS A 261 -9.65 -7.17 43.90
N HIS A 262 -10.59 -6.49 43.26
CA HIS A 262 -11.49 -5.53 43.93
C HIS A 262 -12.96 -5.69 43.63
N GLY A 263 -13.27 -6.50 42.59
CA GLY A 263 -14.61 -6.68 42.08
C GLY A 263 -15.25 -8.03 42.41
N ALA A 264 -16.18 -8.49 41.58
CA ALA A 264 -16.96 -9.69 41.81
C ALA A 264 -16.09 -10.93 41.95
N LEU A 265 -15.04 -11.07 41.19
CA LEU A 265 -14.18 -12.27 41.22
C LEU A 265 -13.32 -12.37 42.49
N ALA A 266 -13.18 -11.27 43.27
CA ALA A 266 -12.57 -11.31 44.61
C ALA A 266 -13.48 -11.96 45.66
N THR A 267 -14.77 -12.08 45.42
CA THR A 267 -15.75 -12.71 46.33
C THR A 267 -16.03 -14.17 45.92
N ALA A 268 -16.41 -15.01 46.90
CA ALA A 268 -16.67 -16.43 46.64
C ALA A 268 -17.88 -16.70 45.70
N GLN A 269 -18.89 -15.84 45.76
CA GLN A 269 -20.15 -15.98 45.01
C GLN A 269 -20.23 -15.06 43.79
N GLY A 270 -19.26 -14.20 43.60
CA GLY A 270 -19.26 -13.21 42.52
C GLY A 270 -19.12 -13.84 41.15
N ARG A 271 -19.78 -13.25 40.18
CA ARG A 271 -19.83 -13.70 38.79
C ARG A 271 -19.56 -12.52 37.85
N LEU A 272 -18.94 -12.84 36.71
CA LEU A 272 -18.66 -11.89 35.63
C LEU A 272 -19.45 -12.28 34.39
N SER A 273 -20.19 -11.35 33.82
CA SER A 273 -20.87 -11.55 32.53
C SER A 273 -20.37 -10.50 31.54
N ILE A 274 -19.94 -10.94 30.37
CA ILE A 274 -19.50 -10.04 29.28
C ILE A 274 -20.31 -10.37 28.06
N SER A 275 -21.09 -9.38 27.60
CA SER A 275 -21.87 -9.51 26.37
C SER A 275 -21.52 -8.39 25.39
N TRP A 276 -21.69 -8.65 24.10
CA TRP A 276 -21.42 -7.67 23.07
C TRP A 276 -22.45 -7.73 21.94
N LYS A 277 -22.61 -6.60 21.23
CA LYS A 277 -23.51 -6.48 20.09
C LYS A 277 -22.93 -5.47 19.09
N PRO A 278 -23.30 -5.56 17.79
CA PRO A 278 -22.99 -4.50 16.83
C PRO A 278 -23.53 -3.15 17.28
N GLY A 279 -22.87 -2.07 16.88
CA GLY A 279 -23.33 -0.70 17.10
C GLY A 279 -24.64 -0.40 16.36
N PRO A 280 -25.33 0.71 16.68
CA PRO A 280 -26.66 1.04 16.16
C PRO A 280 -26.76 1.11 14.63
N SER A 281 -25.67 1.50 13.95
CA SER A 281 -25.57 1.60 12.49
C SER A 281 -25.00 0.33 11.81
N GLY A 282 -24.83 -0.76 12.56
CA GLY A 282 -24.09 -1.94 12.10
C GLY A 282 -22.59 -1.72 12.02
N ALA A 283 -22.11 -0.53 12.31
CA ALA A 283 -20.69 -0.17 12.35
C ALA A 283 -20.25 0.06 13.82
N GLY A 284 -19.04 -0.44 14.16
CA GLY A 284 -18.59 -0.45 15.55
C GLY A 284 -19.31 -1.53 16.39
N PHE A 285 -19.16 -1.46 17.69
CA PHE A 285 -19.77 -2.43 18.63
C PHE A 285 -19.86 -1.87 20.04
N ASN A 286 -20.74 -2.49 20.84
CA ASN A 286 -20.89 -2.21 22.26
C ASN A 286 -20.55 -3.47 23.05
N ILE A 287 -19.76 -3.29 24.13
CA ILE A 287 -19.46 -4.33 25.10
C ILE A 287 -20.13 -3.93 26.43
N ARG A 288 -20.86 -4.88 27.01
CA ARG A 288 -21.42 -4.79 28.35
C ARG A 288 -20.66 -5.71 29.29
N TRP A 289 -20.03 -5.14 30.29
CA TRP A 289 -19.29 -5.80 31.34
C TRP A 289 -20.10 -5.70 32.63
N GLN A 290 -20.53 -6.81 33.19
CA GLN A 290 -21.36 -6.86 34.37
C GLN A 290 -20.74 -7.76 35.44
N GLU A 291 -20.51 -7.19 36.62
CA GLU A 291 -20.00 -7.86 37.79
C GLU A 291 -21.11 -7.98 38.83
N VAL A 292 -21.62 -9.20 39.05
CA VAL A 292 -22.65 -9.48 40.03
C VAL A 292 -22.00 -9.91 41.35
N GLY A 293 -22.40 -9.29 42.46
CA GLY A 293 -21.82 -9.54 43.78
C GLY A 293 -20.49 -8.82 44.01
N ALA A 294 -20.19 -7.80 43.20
CA ALA A 294 -19.05 -6.92 43.43
C ALA A 294 -19.30 -6.02 44.68
N PRO A 295 -18.33 -5.89 45.60
CA PRO A 295 -18.47 -5.00 46.75
C PRO A 295 -18.53 -3.54 46.29
N THR A 296 -19.51 -2.78 46.79
CA THR A 296 -19.62 -1.35 46.49
C THR A 296 -18.42 -0.61 47.06
N PRO A 297 -17.67 0.17 46.25
CA PRO A 297 -16.51 0.87 46.75
C PRO A 297 -16.93 1.98 47.76
N PRO A 298 -16.10 2.30 48.78
CA PRO A 298 -16.38 3.39 49.66
C PRO A 298 -16.50 4.72 48.92
N LYS A 299 -17.42 5.60 49.32
CA LYS A 299 -17.73 6.90 48.66
C LYS A 299 -16.53 7.81 48.41
N LEU A 300 -15.42 7.62 49.14
CA LEU A 300 -14.18 8.39 49.05
C LEU A 300 -12.99 7.63 48.41
N ALA A 301 -13.23 6.50 47.76
CA ALA A 301 -12.15 5.74 47.08
C ALA A 301 -11.50 6.59 45.98
N LYS A 302 -10.20 6.84 46.08
CA LYS A 302 -9.41 7.46 45.02
C LYS A 302 -9.55 6.60 43.76
N ARG A 303 -9.70 7.24 42.58
CA ARG A 303 -9.68 6.54 41.31
C ARG A 303 -8.40 5.75 41.19
N GLY A 304 -8.47 4.44 41.15
CA GLY A 304 -7.32 3.57 40.91
C GLY A 304 -6.72 3.80 39.53
N PHE A 305 -5.43 3.60 39.39
CA PHE A 305 -4.68 3.86 38.15
C PHE A 305 -5.18 3.07 36.95
N GLY A 306 -5.68 1.82 37.13
CA GLY A 306 -6.32 1.03 36.10
C GLY A 306 -7.52 1.73 35.46
N THR A 307 -8.31 2.45 36.25
CA THR A 307 -9.47 3.22 35.78
C THR A 307 -9.03 4.37 34.84
N VAL A 308 -7.89 5.01 35.13
CA VAL A 308 -7.36 6.09 34.27
C VAL A 308 -6.89 5.54 32.91
N ILE A 309 -6.24 4.40 32.92
CA ILE A 309 -5.78 3.72 31.70
C ILE A 309 -6.99 3.29 30.85
N VAL A 310 -7.99 2.68 31.45
CA VAL A 310 -9.22 2.26 30.77
C VAL A 310 -9.88 3.47 30.10
N GLY A 311 -10.06 4.59 30.81
CA GLY A 311 -10.60 5.82 30.21
C GLY A 311 -9.75 6.34 29.06
N ALA A 312 -8.44 6.44 29.25
CA ALA A 312 -7.53 6.92 28.21
C ALA A 312 -7.55 6.03 26.94
N MET A 313 -7.62 4.70 27.10
CA MET A 313 -7.69 3.77 25.95
C MET A 313 -9.03 3.88 25.23
N VAL A 314 -10.15 3.91 25.97
CA VAL A 314 -11.48 4.00 25.35
C VAL A 314 -11.68 5.34 24.69
N GLU A 315 -11.44 6.45 25.38
CA GLU A 315 -11.79 7.78 24.88
C GLU A 315 -10.79 8.30 23.84
N LYS A 316 -9.45 8.10 24.08
CA LYS A 316 -8.43 8.68 23.20
C LYS A 316 -7.96 7.76 22.09
N GLN A 317 -7.81 6.45 22.37
CA GLN A 317 -7.30 5.52 21.38
C GLN A 317 -8.41 4.88 20.54
N LEU A 318 -9.52 4.48 21.20
CA LEU A 318 -10.66 3.88 20.53
C LEU A 318 -11.71 4.90 20.09
N GLN A 319 -11.58 6.18 20.49
CA GLN A 319 -12.56 7.25 20.23
C GLN A 319 -13.97 6.84 20.66
N GLY A 320 -14.04 6.00 21.67
CA GLY A 320 -15.26 5.40 22.18
C GLY A 320 -15.78 6.13 23.42
N ARG A 321 -16.83 5.55 24.00
CA ARG A 321 -17.45 6.03 25.23
C ARG A 321 -17.47 4.93 26.26
N LEU A 322 -17.27 5.28 27.53
CA LEU A 322 -17.32 4.38 28.66
C LEU A 322 -18.26 4.94 29.72
N GLU A 323 -19.28 4.16 30.09
CA GLU A 323 -20.20 4.46 31.17
C GLU A 323 -20.07 3.41 32.27
N LYS A 324 -20.01 3.88 33.53
CA LYS A 324 -19.86 3.03 34.70
C LYS A 324 -20.97 3.30 35.70
N THR A 325 -21.73 2.28 36.03
CA THR A 325 -22.88 2.37 36.93
C THR A 325 -22.75 1.32 38.05
N TRP A 326 -22.95 1.77 39.29
CA TRP A 326 -23.04 0.92 40.46
C TRP A 326 -24.48 0.73 40.89
N SER A 327 -24.88 -0.48 41.17
CA SER A 327 -26.19 -0.83 41.71
C SER A 327 -26.03 -1.75 42.94
N GLU A 328 -27.15 -2.14 43.59
CA GLU A 328 -27.16 -3.13 44.66
C GLU A 328 -26.70 -4.51 44.17
N GLU A 329 -26.87 -4.83 42.89
CA GLU A 329 -26.43 -6.09 42.29
C GLU A 329 -24.94 -6.12 42.00
N GLY A 330 -24.26 -4.96 41.90
CA GLY A 330 -22.84 -4.83 41.62
C GLY A 330 -22.50 -3.75 40.63
N LEU A 331 -21.52 -4.03 39.77
CA LEU A 331 -20.95 -3.06 38.80
C LEU A 331 -21.39 -3.39 37.37
N LEU A 332 -21.83 -2.36 36.65
CA LEU A 332 -22.10 -2.39 35.22
C LEU A 332 -21.18 -1.39 34.51
N ILE A 333 -20.52 -1.85 33.42
CA ILE A 333 -19.73 -1.00 32.53
C ILE A 333 -20.19 -1.23 31.11
N ASP A 334 -20.62 -0.16 30.45
CA ASP A 334 -20.94 -0.16 29.02
C ASP A 334 -19.81 0.56 28.26
N ILE A 335 -19.24 -0.11 27.26
CA ILE A 335 -18.17 0.40 26.41
C ILE A 335 -18.70 0.44 24.98
N GLU A 336 -18.74 1.63 24.41
CA GLU A 336 -19.06 1.86 23.01
C GLU A 336 -17.78 2.12 22.22
N VAL A 337 -17.57 1.32 21.17
CA VAL A 337 -16.44 1.50 20.22
C VAL A 337 -17.05 1.80 18.86
N PRO A 338 -16.84 3.03 18.33
CA PRO A 338 -17.35 3.40 17.02
C PRO A 338 -16.67 2.60 15.90
N ALA A 339 -17.21 2.66 14.70
CA ALA A 339 -16.50 2.18 13.52
C ALA A 339 -15.15 2.87 13.42
N ALA A 340 -14.10 2.13 13.14
CA ALA A 340 -12.83 2.75 12.80
C ALA A 340 -13.07 3.66 11.59
N SER A 341 -12.88 4.97 11.76
CA SER A 341 -12.90 5.90 10.65
C SER A 341 -11.87 5.39 9.64
N SER A 342 -12.28 5.07 8.42
CA SER A 342 -11.35 4.88 7.33
C SER A 342 -10.68 6.23 7.09
N THR A 343 -9.60 6.49 7.81
CA THR A 343 -8.71 7.59 7.45
C THR A 343 -8.10 7.16 6.12
N SER A 344 -8.71 7.63 5.04
CA SER A 344 -8.13 7.60 3.71
C SER A 344 -6.76 8.28 3.79
N ALA A 345 -5.73 7.45 3.56
CA ALA A 345 -4.36 7.89 3.35
C ALA A 345 -4.25 8.62 2.00
#